data_90feddaf5d264d9f3403b657ba91fee3
#
_entry.id   90feddaf5d264d9f3403b657ba91fee3
#
_cell.length_a   1.000
_cell.length_b   1.000
_cell.length_c   1.000
_cell.angle_alpha   90.00
_cell.angle_beta   90.00
_cell.angle_gamma   90.00
#
_symmetry.space_group_name_H-M   'P 1'
#
loop_
_entity.id
_entity.type
_entity.pdbx_description
1 polymer ?
#
loop_
_entity_poly.entity_id
_entity_poly.type
_entity_poly.pdbx_seq_one_letter_code
_entity_poly.pdbx_strand_id
1 'polypeptide(L)'
;MKRLLLYVHYNKYDELSGHVLYQLEQLRPLFSKLIVISNSQLTESATLTLKELGIDEVIQRENLGFDFAAWRDGMAHVGFEHLTDFDSVTLMNDTCFGPIWDISDLVESFEQRQNVDFWGMTNFRKTKYFDEHLQSYFISFKKHVVDSETFQQFWTSIKTFTDVQDVIDNYETRVTSVLLEAGYRYDAVFNTVSEETGDLIHPDFSYYRPISTLEHKVPFIKLKAFTDNEKKGRLLLDYITKLSAYPVALIKSHLNSYHSPDSLVILDEKIIEPSFHSVSGKAYHSAIHVHISDLERLKVFSDKKLSAFYYFTLSSHLDKNIVENTLLNSFDKDRFQLVSQRFDNHYHALVSLASQLSEYDFVGHFHTEDFGNEGKLVDEATRLALVDMLLDEERVASIFDHFPEVGLVFADLSKELYWTDAIGALNQEQTVKLTDEGQKVINHLLHIFQGSMWLSKDFLEKIILKDKQAFYDFDEDTLSYLFYRKAWDVGIDYRIISSEKISFAERYKLHLIEMSQVAEPLTLKKKFSAYRKALLKKLGLKKSSAT
;
A
#
# COMPACT_ATOMS: atom_id res chain seq x y z
N MET A 1 -2.77 38.36 6.62
CA MET A 1 -1.37 38.07 7.02
C MET A 1 -0.64 37.46 5.85
N LYS A 2 0.63 37.85 5.64
CA LYS A 2 1.49 37.22 4.62
C LYS A 2 2.17 36.00 5.23
N ARG A 3 1.82 34.81 4.79
CA ARG A 3 2.39 33.56 5.30
C ARG A 3 3.16 32.84 4.19
N LEU A 4 4.31 32.27 4.52
CA LEU A 4 5.09 31.40 3.64
C LEU A 4 4.94 29.94 4.09
N LEU A 5 4.66 29.05 3.16
CA LEU A 5 4.76 27.60 3.39
C LEU A 5 5.92 27.02 2.59
N LEU A 6 6.81 26.33 3.28
CA LEU A 6 7.84 25.48 2.71
C LEU A 6 7.40 24.02 2.90
N TYR A 7 6.90 23.42 1.82
CA TYR A 7 6.35 22.07 1.83
C TYR A 7 7.35 21.07 1.24
N VAL A 8 7.80 20.11 2.03
CA VAL A 8 8.73 19.07 1.58
C VAL A 8 7.95 17.84 1.12
N HIS A 9 8.30 17.38 -0.07
CA HIS A 9 7.76 16.20 -0.71
C HIS A 9 8.84 15.14 -0.95
N TYR A 10 8.53 13.89 -0.67
CA TYR A 10 9.34 12.75 -1.05
C TYR A 10 8.48 11.52 -1.40
N ASN A 11 8.72 10.96 -2.58
CA ASN A 11 8.18 9.68 -2.98
C ASN A 11 9.30 8.85 -3.65
N LYS A 12 9.55 7.64 -3.16
CA LYS A 12 10.62 6.78 -3.69
C LYS A 12 10.44 6.35 -5.15
N TYR A 13 9.26 6.61 -5.73
CA TYR A 13 8.93 6.33 -7.14
C TYR A 13 8.83 7.60 -7.98
N ASP A 14 9.26 8.73 -7.45
CA ASP A 14 9.23 10.04 -8.12
C ASP A 14 7.82 10.51 -8.55
N GLU A 15 6.80 10.12 -7.80
CA GLU A 15 5.40 10.41 -8.11
C GLU A 15 4.77 11.39 -7.11
N LEU A 16 3.79 12.15 -7.59
CA LEU A 16 2.88 12.93 -6.73
C LEU A 16 1.65 12.08 -6.40
N SER A 17 1.50 11.70 -5.15
CA SER A 17 0.31 10.97 -4.72
C SER A 17 -0.90 11.90 -4.55
N GLY A 18 -2.11 11.35 -4.76
CA GLY A 18 -3.35 12.14 -4.71
C GLY A 18 -3.59 12.85 -3.38
N HIS A 19 -3.14 12.27 -2.25
CA HIS A 19 -3.28 12.93 -0.95
C HIS A 19 -2.39 14.17 -0.81
N VAL A 20 -1.20 14.19 -1.44
CA VAL A 20 -0.32 15.37 -1.49
C VAL A 20 -0.96 16.48 -2.29
N LEU A 21 -1.53 16.15 -3.47
CA LEU A 21 -2.24 17.13 -4.30
C LEU A 21 -3.42 17.75 -3.54
N TYR A 22 -4.26 16.91 -2.93
CA TYR A 22 -5.36 17.37 -2.08
C TYR A 22 -4.88 18.28 -0.95
N GLN A 23 -3.82 17.89 -0.24
CA GLN A 23 -3.27 18.65 0.86
C GLN A 23 -2.77 20.04 0.40
N LEU A 24 -2.06 20.10 -0.70
CA LEU A 24 -1.58 21.35 -1.28
C LEU A 24 -2.74 22.24 -1.74
N GLU A 25 -3.78 21.68 -2.35
CA GLU A 25 -5.00 22.40 -2.74
C GLU A 25 -5.70 23.04 -1.55
N GLN A 26 -5.86 22.29 -0.44
CA GLN A 26 -6.48 22.81 0.77
C GLN A 26 -5.63 23.86 1.49
N LEU A 27 -4.31 23.74 1.44
CA LEU A 27 -3.39 24.66 2.11
C LEU A 27 -3.14 25.95 1.32
N ARG A 28 -3.16 25.87 -0.01
CA ARG A 28 -2.80 27.00 -0.90
C ARG A 28 -3.49 28.32 -0.54
N PRO A 29 -4.80 28.37 -0.24
CA PRO A 29 -5.50 29.62 0.10
C PRO A 29 -5.02 30.28 1.40
N LEU A 30 -4.37 29.53 2.29
CA LEU A 30 -3.95 30.01 3.61
C LEU A 30 -2.59 30.72 3.58
N PHE A 31 -1.83 30.55 2.49
CA PHE A 31 -0.47 31.05 2.37
C PHE A 31 -0.35 32.02 1.19
N SER A 32 0.30 33.16 1.41
CA SER A 32 0.57 34.15 0.37
C SER A 32 1.65 33.66 -0.61
N LYS A 33 2.54 32.78 -0.14
CA LYS A 33 3.52 32.07 -0.97
C LYS A 33 3.65 30.63 -0.51
N LEU A 34 3.66 29.68 -1.47
CA LEU A 34 3.83 28.26 -1.22
C LEU A 34 4.92 27.71 -2.16
N ILE A 35 5.96 27.15 -1.57
CA ILE A 35 7.08 26.54 -2.28
C ILE A 35 7.09 25.05 -1.96
N VAL A 36 7.03 24.21 -2.98
CA VAL A 36 7.23 22.76 -2.87
C VAL A 36 8.70 22.44 -3.08
N ILE A 37 9.29 21.75 -2.12
CA ILE A 37 10.68 21.28 -2.19
C ILE A 37 10.60 19.76 -2.32
N SER A 38 10.85 19.24 -3.51
CA SER A 38 10.78 17.81 -3.78
C SER A 38 12.15 17.16 -3.66
N ASN A 39 12.23 16.18 -2.76
CA ASN A 39 13.35 15.26 -2.64
C ASN A 39 13.26 14.10 -3.66
N SER A 40 12.32 14.19 -4.63
CA SER A 40 12.09 13.25 -5.73
C SER A 40 12.29 13.94 -7.07
N GLN A 41 12.60 13.17 -8.11
CA GLN A 41 12.74 13.65 -9.49
C GLN A 41 11.37 13.66 -10.17
N LEU A 42 10.59 14.71 -9.95
CA LEU A 42 9.25 14.84 -10.52
C LEU A 42 9.31 14.99 -12.05
N THR A 43 8.36 14.35 -12.73
CA THR A 43 8.18 14.51 -14.17
C THR A 43 7.73 15.94 -14.51
N GLU A 44 7.87 16.32 -15.79
CA GLU A 44 7.33 17.61 -16.28
C GLU A 44 5.82 17.70 -16.06
N SER A 45 5.08 16.62 -16.28
CA SER A 45 3.64 16.54 -16.03
C SER A 45 3.31 16.79 -14.56
N ALA A 46 4.03 16.17 -13.62
CA ALA A 46 3.83 16.39 -12.19
C ALA A 46 4.11 17.84 -11.79
N THR A 47 5.20 18.41 -12.33
CA THR A 47 5.54 19.82 -12.10
C THR A 47 4.47 20.77 -12.67
N LEU A 48 3.90 20.44 -13.83
CA LEU A 48 2.80 21.22 -14.43
C LEU A 48 1.55 21.15 -13.55
N THR A 49 1.18 19.97 -13.06
CA THR A 49 0.05 19.80 -12.12
C THR A 49 0.21 20.69 -10.88
N LEU A 50 1.41 20.76 -10.29
CA LEU A 50 1.67 21.65 -9.16
C LEU A 50 1.47 23.13 -9.53
N LYS A 51 1.89 23.56 -10.72
CA LYS A 51 1.67 24.93 -11.21
C LYS A 51 0.18 25.23 -11.42
N GLU A 52 -0.58 24.28 -11.95
CA GLU A 52 -2.04 24.41 -12.14
C GLU A 52 -2.77 24.54 -10.80
N LEU A 53 -2.27 23.92 -9.73
CA LEU A 53 -2.74 24.13 -8.35
C LEU A 53 -2.35 25.50 -7.77
N GLY A 54 -1.60 26.32 -8.50
CA GLY A 54 -1.15 27.63 -8.06
C GLY A 54 0.03 27.60 -7.10
N ILE A 55 0.84 26.53 -7.16
CA ILE A 55 2.11 26.48 -6.41
C ILE A 55 3.08 27.49 -7.03
N ASP A 56 3.62 28.38 -6.20
CA ASP A 56 4.43 29.50 -6.67
C ASP A 56 5.77 29.03 -7.25
N GLU A 57 6.44 28.10 -6.55
CA GLU A 57 7.74 27.57 -6.95
C GLU A 57 7.87 26.09 -6.58
N VAL A 58 8.59 25.33 -7.43
CA VAL A 58 8.95 23.93 -7.21
C VAL A 58 10.46 23.78 -7.29
N ILE A 59 11.08 23.34 -6.20
CA ILE A 59 12.51 23.07 -6.12
C ILE A 59 12.70 21.57 -6.09
N GLN A 60 13.51 21.02 -6.98
CA GLN A 60 13.86 19.60 -6.98
C GLN A 60 15.29 19.42 -6.50
N ARG A 61 15.51 18.45 -5.63
CA ARG A 61 16.82 18.13 -5.05
C ARG A 61 16.97 16.64 -4.76
N GLU A 62 18.19 16.19 -4.54
CA GLU A 62 18.46 14.85 -4.05
C GLU A 62 17.95 14.68 -2.60
N ASN A 63 17.48 13.47 -2.25
CA ASN A 63 16.99 13.17 -0.89
C ASN A 63 18.16 12.95 0.09
N LEU A 64 18.99 13.98 0.27
CA LEU A 64 20.09 13.99 1.22
C LEU A 64 19.82 14.99 2.34
N GLY A 65 19.96 14.55 3.60
CA GLY A 65 19.61 15.35 4.78
C GLY A 65 18.12 15.54 4.99
N PHE A 66 17.30 14.80 4.23
CA PHE A 66 15.85 14.66 4.38
C PHE A 66 15.12 16.01 4.49
N ASP A 67 14.09 16.11 5.33
CA ASP A 67 13.23 17.28 5.44
C ASP A 67 13.97 18.52 5.96
N PHE A 68 14.83 18.37 6.95
CA PHE A 68 15.52 19.50 7.53
C PHE A 68 16.48 20.18 6.55
N ALA A 69 17.24 19.41 5.77
CA ALA A 69 18.06 19.98 4.72
C ALA A 69 17.22 20.58 3.59
N ALA A 70 16.08 19.97 3.26
CA ALA A 70 15.16 20.52 2.27
C ALA A 70 14.58 21.87 2.71
N TRP A 71 14.11 22.00 3.95
CA TRP A 71 13.65 23.29 4.48
C TRP A 71 14.76 24.35 4.52
N ARG A 72 15.99 23.98 4.96
CA ARG A 72 17.15 24.87 4.87
C ARG A 72 17.37 25.39 3.45
N ASP A 73 17.34 24.47 2.47
CA ASP A 73 17.57 24.83 1.07
C ASP A 73 16.43 25.70 0.53
N GLY A 74 15.18 25.45 0.94
CA GLY A 74 14.05 26.31 0.63
C GLY A 74 14.16 27.71 1.24
N MET A 75 14.60 27.81 2.50
CA MET A 75 14.86 29.10 3.15
C MET A 75 16.01 29.86 2.46
N ALA A 76 17.09 29.15 2.11
CA ALA A 76 18.22 29.75 1.37
C ALA A 76 17.79 30.21 -0.03
N HIS A 77 16.89 29.49 -0.70
CA HIS A 77 16.34 29.89 -1.99
C HIS A 77 15.51 31.18 -1.90
N VAL A 78 14.70 31.33 -0.86
CA VAL A 78 13.97 32.58 -0.60
C VAL A 78 14.93 33.70 -0.21
N GLY A 79 16.03 33.38 0.44
CA GLY A 79 16.95 34.29 1.12
C GLY A 79 16.54 34.48 2.58
N PHE A 80 17.45 34.21 3.53
CA PHE A 80 17.16 34.33 4.96
C PHE A 80 16.69 35.73 5.35
N GLU A 81 17.23 36.76 4.71
CA GLU A 81 16.84 38.16 4.90
C GLU A 81 15.42 38.46 4.43
N HIS A 82 14.92 37.72 3.42
CA HIS A 82 13.57 37.87 2.86
C HIS A 82 12.52 37.05 3.58
N LEU A 83 12.90 36.11 4.45
CA LEU A 83 11.94 35.40 5.28
C LEU A 83 11.15 36.35 6.20
N THR A 84 11.74 37.47 6.59
CA THR A 84 11.09 38.50 7.41
C THR A 84 10.08 39.36 6.65
N ASP A 85 9.95 39.20 5.33
CA ASP A 85 8.86 39.80 4.53
C ASP A 85 7.49 39.13 4.80
N PHE A 86 7.50 37.97 5.47
CA PHE A 86 6.33 37.24 5.87
C PHE A 86 6.03 37.41 7.37
N ASP A 87 4.74 37.35 7.72
CA ASP A 87 4.28 37.41 9.11
C ASP A 87 4.58 36.08 9.84
N SER A 88 4.61 34.97 9.08
CA SER A 88 5.07 33.67 9.57
C SER A 88 5.64 32.80 8.44
N VAL A 89 6.51 31.86 8.84
CA VAL A 89 7.08 30.81 7.99
C VAL A 89 6.68 29.47 8.56
N THR A 90 5.98 28.68 7.74
CA THR A 90 5.50 27.33 8.10
C THR A 90 6.30 26.28 7.34
N LEU A 91 6.73 25.27 8.07
CA LEU A 91 7.38 24.07 7.54
C LEU A 91 6.43 22.91 7.62
N MET A 92 6.29 22.16 6.56
CA MET A 92 5.45 20.98 6.49
C MET A 92 6.07 19.93 5.59
N ASN A 93 5.74 18.66 5.83
CA ASN A 93 6.10 17.54 4.96
C ASN A 93 4.88 16.68 4.63
N ASP A 94 5.06 15.73 3.72
CA ASP A 94 4.02 14.84 3.17
C ASP A 94 3.77 13.56 3.98
N THR A 95 4.29 13.47 5.20
CA THR A 95 4.18 12.24 6.02
C THR A 95 2.81 12.04 6.68
N CYS A 96 1.84 12.92 6.39
CA CYS A 96 0.49 12.90 6.96
C CYS A 96 -0.59 12.95 5.88
N PHE A 97 -1.73 12.30 6.15
CA PHE A 97 -2.98 12.55 5.46
C PHE A 97 -3.71 13.74 6.08
N GLY A 98 -4.47 14.47 5.29
CA GLY A 98 -5.24 15.64 5.73
C GLY A 98 -5.08 16.83 4.79
N PRO A 99 -5.64 18.01 5.16
CA PRO A 99 -6.40 18.23 6.39
C PRO A 99 -7.75 17.50 6.36
N ILE A 100 -8.12 16.91 7.49
CA ILE A 100 -9.36 16.14 7.63
C ILE A 100 -10.59 17.06 7.63
N TRP A 101 -10.40 18.31 7.99
CA TRP A 101 -11.38 19.40 7.95
C TRP A 101 -10.67 20.73 7.67
N ASP A 102 -11.47 21.77 7.39
CA ASP A 102 -10.95 23.13 7.19
C ASP A 102 -10.13 23.60 8.41
N ILE A 103 -8.94 24.11 8.13
CA ILE A 103 -8.00 24.57 9.15
C ILE A 103 -7.81 26.09 9.17
N SER A 104 -8.59 26.83 8.40
CA SER A 104 -8.43 28.30 8.28
C SER A 104 -8.53 29.00 9.62
N ASP A 105 -9.59 28.71 10.39
CA ASP A 105 -9.78 29.28 11.72
C ASP A 105 -8.70 28.85 12.72
N LEU A 106 -8.24 27.60 12.59
CA LEU A 106 -7.17 27.06 13.42
C LEU A 106 -5.87 27.84 13.23
N VAL A 107 -5.44 27.99 11.97
CA VAL A 107 -4.22 28.73 11.61
C VAL A 107 -4.35 30.19 12.08
N GLU A 108 -5.47 30.85 11.79
CA GLU A 108 -5.70 32.23 12.18
C GLU A 108 -5.64 32.40 13.71
N SER A 109 -6.29 31.50 14.46
CA SER A 109 -6.29 31.52 15.92
C SER A 109 -4.88 31.43 16.50
N PHE A 110 -4.04 30.50 16.03
CA PHE A 110 -2.68 30.35 16.55
C PHE A 110 -1.75 31.52 16.17
N GLU A 111 -1.90 32.05 14.96
CA GLU A 111 -1.14 33.22 14.51
C GLU A 111 -1.45 34.49 15.34
N GLN A 112 -2.68 34.65 15.83
CA GLN A 112 -3.10 35.80 16.61
C GLN A 112 -2.73 35.70 18.10
N ARG A 113 -2.36 34.54 18.63
CA ARG A 113 -2.02 34.36 20.06
C ARG A 113 -0.74 35.13 20.42
N GLN A 114 -0.87 36.08 21.35
CA GLN A 114 0.28 36.94 21.79
C GLN A 114 1.30 36.20 22.65
N ASN A 115 0.91 35.11 23.28
CA ASN A 115 1.74 34.30 24.17
C ASN A 115 2.40 33.10 23.50
N VAL A 116 2.29 32.97 22.18
CA VAL A 116 2.84 31.89 21.36
C VAL A 116 3.71 32.50 20.29
N ASP A 117 4.97 32.13 20.24
CA ASP A 117 5.97 32.64 19.30
C ASP A 117 6.16 31.69 18.11
N PHE A 118 6.00 30.38 18.33
CA PHE A 118 5.94 29.35 17.30
C PHE A 118 4.99 28.23 17.73
N TRP A 119 4.47 27.45 16.79
CA TRP A 119 3.47 26.45 17.11
C TRP A 119 3.45 25.28 16.11
N GLY A 120 2.86 24.16 16.52
CA GLY A 120 2.72 22.98 15.68
C GLY A 120 1.44 22.22 15.96
N MET A 121 1.27 21.07 15.33
CA MET A 121 0.06 20.25 15.49
C MET A 121 0.08 19.41 16.76
N THR A 122 1.19 18.75 17.04
CA THR A 122 1.40 17.92 18.22
C THR A 122 2.82 18.09 18.73
N ASN A 123 3.01 17.88 20.03
CA ASN A 123 4.33 17.80 20.62
C ASN A 123 4.65 16.37 21.08
N PHE A 124 5.94 16.11 21.24
CA PHE A 124 6.48 14.89 21.78
C PHE A 124 6.97 15.16 23.20
N ARG A 125 6.55 14.33 24.16
CA ARG A 125 6.92 14.52 25.56
C ARG A 125 8.40 14.22 25.80
N LYS A 126 8.97 14.91 26.78
CA LYS A 126 10.31 14.58 27.26
C LYS A 126 10.42 13.14 27.71
N THR A 127 11.45 12.48 27.23
CA THR A 127 11.82 11.11 27.61
C THR A 127 13.25 11.10 28.16
N LYS A 128 13.74 9.94 28.57
CA LYS A 128 15.16 9.80 28.92
C LYS A 128 16.12 9.93 27.72
N TYR A 129 15.59 9.91 26.50
CA TYR A 129 16.37 9.97 25.25
C TYR A 129 16.24 11.29 24.51
N PHE A 130 15.07 11.94 24.59
CA PHE A 130 14.74 13.13 23.84
C PHE A 130 14.15 14.20 24.74
N ASP A 131 14.48 15.45 24.49
CA ASP A 131 13.79 16.59 25.08
C ASP A 131 12.39 16.74 24.49
N GLU A 132 11.53 17.49 25.18
CA GLU A 132 10.22 17.87 24.69
C GLU A 132 10.36 18.71 23.41
N HIS A 133 9.61 18.37 22.37
CA HIS A 133 9.69 19.07 21.10
C HIS A 133 8.39 19.00 20.30
N LEU A 134 8.16 19.97 19.41
CA LEU A 134 7.12 19.90 18.39
C LEU A 134 7.47 18.84 17.34
N GLN A 135 6.48 18.07 16.90
CA GLN A 135 6.67 17.14 15.79
C GLN A 135 6.78 17.90 14.47
N SER A 136 7.78 17.57 13.68
CA SER A 136 8.22 18.37 12.53
C SER A 136 7.29 18.32 11.31
N TYR A 137 6.25 17.47 11.31
CA TYR A 137 5.35 17.39 10.15
C TYR A 137 4.56 18.67 9.88
N PHE A 138 4.44 19.58 10.88
CA PHE A 138 3.90 20.93 10.73
C PHE A 138 4.40 21.81 11.87
N ILE A 139 5.20 22.81 11.55
CA ILE A 139 5.67 23.84 12.52
C ILE A 139 5.59 25.23 11.85
N SER A 140 4.98 26.19 12.54
CA SER A 140 4.89 27.58 12.08
C SER A 140 5.64 28.50 13.05
N PHE A 141 6.50 29.37 12.53
CA PHE A 141 7.30 30.33 13.25
C PHE A 141 6.87 31.74 12.89
N LYS A 142 6.55 32.56 13.89
CA LYS A 142 6.18 33.97 13.67
C LYS A 142 7.41 34.82 13.29
N LYS A 143 7.16 35.92 12.63
CA LYS A 143 8.18 36.82 12.09
C LYS A 143 9.35 37.12 13.07
N HIS A 144 9.05 37.46 14.33
CA HIS A 144 10.08 37.81 15.31
C HIS A 144 10.97 36.64 15.72
N VAL A 145 10.50 35.38 15.57
CA VAL A 145 11.33 34.17 15.73
C VAL A 145 12.22 34.01 14.50
N VAL A 146 11.65 34.15 13.31
CA VAL A 146 12.35 34.00 12.02
C VAL A 146 13.48 35.06 11.89
N ASP A 147 13.25 36.28 12.40
CA ASP A 147 14.20 37.38 12.39
C ASP A 147 15.34 37.19 13.42
N SER A 148 15.23 36.25 14.32
CA SER A 148 16.21 36.05 15.38
C SER A 148 17.49 35.40 14.88
N GLU A 149 18.60 35.82 15.49
CA GLU A 149 19.92 35.22 15.25
C GLU A 149 19.91 33.70 15.57
N THR A 150 19.22 33.31 16.64
CA THR A 150 19.07 31.90 17.04
C THR A 150 18.42 31.06 15.94
N PHE A 151 17.34 31.52 15.34
CA PHE A 151 16.68 30.84 14.23
C PHE A 151 17.59 30.70 13.02
N GLN A 152 18.21 31.83 12.61
CA GLN A 152 19.09 31.87 11.45
C GLN A 152 20.33 30.98 11.64
N GLN A 153 20.96 31.02 12.80
CA GLN A 153 22.10 30.16 13.13
C GLN A 153 21.74 28.69 13.14
N PHE A 154 20.58 28.33 13.71
CA PHE A 154 20.10 26.94 13.70
C PHE A 154 19.97 26.42 12.27
N TRP A 155 19.20 27.11 11.44
CA TRP A 155 18.91 26.65 10.08
C TRP A 155 20.13 26.67 9.15
N THR A 156 21.01 27.67 9.26
CA THR A 156 22.25 27.72 8.47
C THR A 156 23.28 26.68 8.90
N SER A 157 23.22 26.20 10.15
CA SER A 157 24.13 25.16 10.67
C SER A 157 23.78 23.75 10.26
N ILE A 158 22.60 23.49 9.65
CA ILE A 158 22.12 22.17 9.29
C ILE A 158 23.06 21.53 8.26
N LYS A 159 23.56 20.34 8.63
CA LYS A 159 24.41 19.51 7.78
C LYS A 159 23.56 18.47 7.05
N THR A 160 24.05 18.02 5.92
CA THR A 160 23.42 16.97 5.15
C THR A 160 23.87 15.60 5.67
N PHE A 161 22.96 14.88 6.32
CA PHE A 161 23.16 13.51 6.77
C PHE A 161 22.57 12.52 5.76
N THR A 162 23.10 11.29 5.76
CA THR A 162 22.61 10.16 4.94
C THR A 162 21.74 9.19 5.72
N ASP A 163 21.71 9.30 7.05
CA ASP A 163 20.87 8.51 7.95
C ASP A 163 19.78 9.41 8.54
N VAL A 164 18.53 8.97 8.45
CA VAL A 164 17.36 9.70 8.98
C VAL A 164 17.43 9.85 10.50
N GLN A 165 17.99 8.87 11.21
CA GLN A 165 18.10 8.93 12.66
C GLN A 165 19.04 10.06 13.10
N ASP A 166 20.11 10.31 12.34
CA ASP A 166 21.01 11.45 12.61
C ASP A 166 20.28 12.80 12.45
N VAL A 167 19.35 12.91 11.49
CA VAL A 167 18.53 14.12 11.32
C VAL A 167 17.56 14.31 12.48
N ILE A 168 16.89 13.23 12.91
CA ILE A 168 15.99 13.25 14.07
C ILE A 168 16.75 13.69 15.34
N ASP A 169 17.87 13.04 15.63
CA ASP A 169 18.63 13.25 16.86
C ASP A 169 19.28 14.64 16.93
N ASN A 170 19.72 15.19 15.80
CA ASN A 170 20.44 16.45 15.77
C ASN A 170 19.54 17.68 15.49
N TYR A 171 18.38 17.49 14.84
CA TYR A 171 17.58 18.64 14.40
C TYR A 171 16.11 18.57 14.85
N GLU A 172 15.36 17.49 14.60
CA GLU A 172 13.94 17.42 14.97
C GLU A 172 13.75 17.58 16.48
N THR A 173 14.50 16.82 17.26
CA THR A 173 14.43 16.84 18.73
C THR A 173 15.06 18.10 19.33
N ARG A 174 15.74 18.94 18.54
CA ARG A 174 16.52 20.08 19.01
C ARG A 174 15.94 21.45 18.66
N VAL A 175 15.23 21.59 17.55
CA VAL A 175 14.74 22.91 17.10
C VAL A 175 13.86 23.58 18.17
N THR A 176 12.99 22.83 18.84
CA THR A 176 12.13 23.36 19.90
C THR A 176 12.95 23.78 21.12
N SER A 177 13.87 22.95 21.61
CA SER A 177 14.67 23.24 22.79
C SER A 177 15.59 24.46 22.58
N VAL A 178 16.20 24.59 21.41
CA VAL A 178 17.05 25.75 21.06
C VAL A 178 16.26 27.06 21.12
N LEU A 179 15.04 27.06 20.63
CA LEU A 179 14.19 28.27 20.67
C LEU A 179 13.67 28.56 22.09
N LEU A 180 13.32 27.51 22.88
CA LEU A 180 12.96 27.68 24.28
C LEU A 180 14.12 28.27 25.13
N GLU A 181 15.33 27.79 24.91
CA GLU A 181 16.54 28.32 25.56
C GLU A 181 16.81 29.81 25.21
N ALA A 182 16.40 30.23 24.02
CA ALA A 182 16.41 31.62 23.59
C ALA A 182 15.26 32.47 24.14
N GLY A 183 14.34 31.86 24.93
CA GLY A 183 13.25 32.56 25.58
C GLY A 183 11.92 32.61 24.80
N TYR A 184 11.84 31.95 23.65
CA TYR A 184 10.59 31.82 22.86
C TYR A 184 9.66 30.79 23.48
N ARG A 185 8.36 30.96 23.24
CA ARG A 185 7.29 30.10 23.76
C ARG A 185 6.58 29.39 22.62
N TYR A 186 6.32 28.12 22.78
CA TYR A 186 5.52 27.38 21.82
C TYR A 186 4.18 26.92 22.40
N ASP A 187 3.28 26.52 21.50
CA ASP A 187 2.08 25.78 21.82
C ASP A 187 1.80 24.75 20.70
N ALA A 188 0.91 23.82 20.95
CA ALA A 188 0.48 22.82 19.99
C ALA A 188 -1.04 22.73 19.95
N VAL A 189 -1.62 22.38 18.79
CA VAL A 189 -3.06 22.15 18.67
C VAL A 189 -3.51 21.08 19.67
N PHE A 190 -2.74 20.01 19.76
CA PHE A 190 -2.87 19.02 20.83
C PHE A 190 -1.55 18.98 21.63
N ASN A 191 -1.57 19.61 22.78
CA ASN A 191 -0.44 19.61 23.71
C ASN A 191 -0.47 18.35 24.57
N THR A 192 0.31 17.35 24.19
CA THR A 192 0.33 16.03 24.83
C THR A 192 1.01 16.01 26.20
N VAL A 193 1.72 17.07 26.58
CA VAL A 193 2.45 17.13 27.87
C VAL A 193 1.50 17.12 29.06
N SER A 194 0.33 17.74 28.93
CA SER A 194 -0.70 17.79 29.96
C SER A 194 -1.57 16.53 30.03
N GLU A 195 -1.49 15.65 29.03
CA GLU A 195 -2.31 14.44 28.98
C GLU A 195 -1.82 13.35 29.93
N GLU A 196 -2.74 12.66 30.57
CA GLU A 196 -2.43 11.43 31.29
C GLU A 196 -2.16 10.31 30.28
N THR A 197 -0.95 9.75 30.31
CA THR A 197 -0.57 8.69 29.38
C THR A 197 -1.04 7.31 29.80
N GLY A 198 -1.39 7.12 31.08
CA GLY A 198 -1.71 5.81 31.62
C GLY A 198 -0.62 4.78 31.28
N ASP A 199 -1.03 3.66 30.70
CA ASP A 199 -0.12 2.58 30.28
C ASP A 199 0.53 2.80 28.90
N LEU A 200 0.57 4.02 28.38
CA LEU A 200 1.17 4.30 27.09
C LEU A 200 2.69 4.07 27.15
N ILE A 201 3.16 3.05 26.44
CA ILE A 201 4.58 2.65 26.42
C ILE A 201 5.42 3.70 25.66
N HIS A 202 4.82 4.37 24.66
CA HIS A 202 5.52 5.33 23.81
C HIS A 202 4.78 6.67 23.78
N PRO A 203 5.48 7.81 23.90
CA PRO A 203 4.86 9.14 24.02
C PRO A 203 4.34 9.73 22.70
N ASP A 204 4.51 9.08 21.57
CA ASP A 204 4.00 9.54 20.28
C ASP A 204 2.50 9.27 20.13
N PHE A 205 1.67 10.24 20.51
CA PHE A 205 0.22 10.15 20.37
C PHE A 205 -0.23 10.13 18.92
N SER A 206 0.47 10.80 18.02
CA SER A 206 0.10 10.85 16.60
C SER A 206 0.18 9.48 15.92
N TYR A 207 0.98 8.59 16.48
CA TYR A 207 1.16 7.23 16.01
C TYR A 207 0.35 6.21 16.81
N TYR A 208 0.44 6.24 18.15
CA TYR A 208 -0.17 5.23 19.00
C TYR A 208 -1.63 5.52 19.38
N ARG A 209 -2.06 6.78 19.35
CA ARG A 209 -3.42 7.23 19.65
C ARG A 209 -3.98 8.21 18.61
N PRO A 210 -4.02 7.84 17.33
CA PRO A 210 -4.42 8.76 16.25
C PRO A 210 -5.86 9.25 16.37
N ILE A 211 -6.77 8.45 16.97
CA ILE A 211 -8.15 8.89 17.23
C ILE A 211 -8.17 10.00 18.26
N SER A 212 -7.37 9.87 19.33
CA SER A 212 -7.27 10.93 20.35
C SER A 212 -6.75 12.24 19.76
N THR A 213 -5.78 12.20 18.82
CA THR A 213 -5.33 13.42 18.13
C THR A 213 -6.44 14.08 17.31
N LEU A 214 -7.28 13.28 16.63
CA LEU A 214 -8.45 13.80 15.91
C LEU A 214 -9.52 14.40 16.85
N GLU A 215 -9.77 13.78 17.99
CA GLU A 215 -10.67 14.31 19.02
C GLU A 215 -10.21 15.67 19.53
N HIS A 216 -8.92 15.88 19.64
CA HIS A 216 -8.30 17.18 19.98
C HIS A 216 -8.15 18.13 18.78
N LYS A 217 -8.85 17.83 17.67
CA LYS A 217 -8.92 18.69 16.48
C LYS A 217 -7.61 18.86 15.73
N VAL A 218 -6.65 17.94 15.88
CA VAL A 218 -5.50 17.87 14.97
C VAL A 218 -5.99 17.39 13.61
N PRO A 219 -5.82 18.18 12.54
CA PRO A 219 -6.41 17.90 11.24
C PRO A 219 -5.58 16.95 10.38
N PHE A 220 -4.47 16.45 10.89
CA PHE A 220 -3.52 15.60 10.16
C PHE A 220 -3.30 14.27 10.87
N ILE A 221 -3.17 13.21 10.07
CA ILE A 221 -2.96 11.85 10.54
C ILE A 221 -1.70 11.31 9.90
N LYS A 222 -0.73 10.86 10.69
CA LYS A 222 0.51 10.26 10.17
C LYS A 222 0.22 8.99 9.35
N LEU A 223 0.91 8.84 8.23
CA LEU A 223 0.88 7.62 7.42
C LEU A 223 1.14 6.37 8.28
N LYS A 224 2.12 6.44 9.18
CA LYS A 224 2.48 5.37 10.11
C LYS A 224 1.34 4.90 11.02
N ALA A 225 0.30 5.71 11.23
CA ALA A 225 -0.88 5.29 11.98
C ALA A 225 -1.67 4.18 11.26
N PHE A 226 -1.52 4.07 9.94
CA PHE A 226 -2.13 3.02 9.12
C PHE A 226 -1.17 1.87 8.82
N THR A 227 0.11 2.15 8.58
CA THR A 227 1.08 1.13 8.13
C THR A 227 1.67 0.33 9.28
N ASP A 228 1.98 0.97 10.40
CA ASP A 228 2.68 0.32 11.52
C ASP A 228 1.74 0.05 12.71
N ASN A 229 0.51 0.59 12.70
CA ASN A 229 -0.50 0.41 13.75
C ASN A 229 -1.81 -0.16 13.15
N GLU A 230 -1.69 -1.21 12.40
CA GLU A 230 -2.72 -1.79 11.53
C GLU A 230 -4.04 -2.10 12.23
N LYS A 231 -3.99 -2.58 13.49
CA LYS A 231 -5.21 -2.91 14.26
C LYS A 231 -6.14 -1.70 14.45
N LYS A 232 -5.62 -0.49 14.37
CA LYS A 232 -6.39 0.76 14.50
C LYS A 232 -6.72 1.41 13.16
N GLY A 233 -6.04 1.01 12.09
CA GLY A 233 -6.17 1.63 10.77
C GLY A 233 -7.61 1.61 10.26
N ARG A 234 -8.30 0.47 10.34
CA ARG A 234 -9.70 0.34 9.94
C ARG A 234 -10.64 1.21 10.78
N LEU A 235 -10.49 1.14 12.11
CA LEU A 235 -11.28 1.97 13.01
C LEU A 235 -11.06 3.46 12.73
N LEU A 236 -9.83 3.84 12.40
CA LEU A 236 -9.46 5.20 12.04
C LEU A 236 -10.11 5.64 10.71
N LEU A 237 -10.13 4.77 9.69
CA LEU A 237 -10.85 5.03 8.44
C LEU A 237 -12.35 5.22 8.66
N ASP A 238 -12.97 4.34 9.44
CA ASP A 238 -14.39 4.43 9.81
C ASP A 238 -14.69 5.74 10.55
N TYR A 239 -13.80 6.14 11.47
CA TYR A 239 -13.93 7.40 12.22
C TYR A 239 -13.88 8.61 11.29
N ILE A 240 -12.88 8.67 10.37
CA ILE A 240 -12.74 9.76 9.41
C ILE A 240 -13.97 9.83 8.50
N THR A 241 -14.40 8.69 7.95
CA THR A 241 -15.57 8.61 7.05
C THR A 241 -16.84 9.13 7.71
N LYS A 242 -17.04 8.84 9.01
CA LYS A 242 -18.25 9.25 9.73
C LYS A 242 -18.23 10.71 10.18
N LEU A 243 -17.07 11.27 10.45
CA LEU A 243 -16.93 12.57 11.13
C LEU A 243 -16.38 13.68 10.26
N SER A 244 -16.02 13.39 9.00
CA SER A 244 -15.46 14.38 8.10
C SER A 244 -15.91 14.18 6.66
N ALA A 245 -15.67 15.19 5.82
CA ALA A 245 -15.83 15.12 4.37
C ALA A 245 -14.50 14.76 3.65
N TYR A 246 -13.47 14.38 4.37
CA TYR A 246 -12.19 14.02 3.79
C TYR A 246 -12.35 12.82 2.84
N PRO A 247 -11.84 12.88 1.60
CA PRO A 247 -11.96 11.78 0.64
C PRO A 247 -11.08 10.60 1.04
N VAL A 248 -11.60 9.69 1.86
CA VAL A 248 -10.90 8.50 2.39
C VAL A 248 -10.29 7.63 1.29
N ALA A 249 -10.85 7.70 0.07
CA ALA A 249 -10.26 7.06 -1.11
C ALA A 249 -8.80 7.47 -1.36
N LEU A 250 -8.38 8.67 -0.97
CA LEU A 250 -6.98 9.11 -1.08
C LEU A 250 -6.05 8.33 -0.15
N ILE A 251 -6.51 8.01 1.07
CA ILE A 251 -5.76 7.14 2.00
C ILE A 251 -5.61 5.75 1.40
N LYS A 252 -6.73 5.16 0.96
CA LYS A 252 -6.77 3.82 0.38
C LYS A 252 -5.90 3.73 -0.88
N SER A 253 -6.01 4.70 -1.78
CA SER A 253 -5.20 4.76 -2.99
C SER A 253 -3.71 4.84 -2.68
N HIS A 254 -3.31 5.69 -1.72
CA HIS A 254 -1.91 5.79 -1.31
C HIS A 254 -1.39 4.47 -0.71
N LEU A 255 -2.15 3.86 0.21
CA LEU A 255 -1.78 2.58 0.82
C LEU A 255 -1.66 1.48 -0.23
N ASN A 256 -2.61 1.38 -1.15
CA ASN A 256 -2.56 0.41 -2.24
C ASN A 256 -1.38 0.62 -3.19
N SER A 257 -0.99 1.87 -3.46
CA SER A 257 0.07 2.18 -4.43
C SER A 257 1.48 2.06 -3.87
N TYR A 258 1.68 2.30 -2.56
CA TYR A 258 3.03 2.49 -2.02
C TYR A 258 3.36 1.59 -0.83
N HIS A 259 2.38 0.88 -0.29
CA HIS A 259 2.57 -0.01 0.84
C HIS A 259 2.26 -1.46 0.48
N SER A 260 2.73 -2.36 1.33
CA SER A 260 2.53 -3.78 1.13
C SER A 260 1.06 -4.18 1.23
N PRO A 261 0.58 -5.09 0.36
CA PRO A 261 -0.77 -5.64 0.44
C PRO A 261 -1.02 -6.48 1.71
N ASP A 262 0.02 -6.82 2.48
CA ASP A 262 -0.10 -7.51 3.77
C ASP A 262 -0.57 -6.60 4.91
N SER A 263 -0.74 -5.31 4.66
CA SER A 263 -1.41 -4.42 5.59
C SER A 263 -2.84 -4.90 5.86
N LEU A 264 -3.18 -5.11 7.13
CA LEU A 264 -4.53 -5.51 7.57
C LEU A 264 -5.63 -4.59 7.04
N VAL A 265 -5.34 -3.31 6.91
CA VAL A 265 -6.28 -2.30 6.40
C VAL A 265 -6.61 -2.57 4.93
N ILE A 266 -5.61 -2.92 4.13
CA ILE A 266 -5.77 -3.17 2.69
C ILE A 266 -6.43 -4.53 2.48
N LEU A 267 -5.88 -5.60 3.06
CA LEU A 267 -6.38 -6.96 2.86
C LEU A 267 -7.80 -7.17 3.37
N ASP A 268 -8.15 -6.60 4.52
CA ASP A 268 -9.50 -6.75 5.08
C ASP A 268 -10.58 -6.16 4.16
N GLU A 269 -10.28 -5.11 3.42
CA GLU A 269 -11.20 -4.55 2.41
C GLU A 269 -11.27 -5.37 1.13
N LYS A 270 -10.25 -6.17 0.82
CA LYS A 270 -10.21 -7.03 -0.35
C LYS A 270 -10.90 -8.38 -0.13
N ILE A 271 -11.12 -8.76 1.13
CA ILE A 271 -11.70 -10.05 1.48
C ILE A 271 -13.22 -10.00 1.45
N ILE A 272 -13.80 -10.94 0.71
CA ILE A 272 -15.23 -11.16 0.58
C ILE A 272 -15.59 -12.47 1.27
N GLU A 273 -16.62 -12.46 2.12
CA GLU A 273 -17.12 -13.69 2.73
C GLU A 273 -17.85 -14.56 1.68
N PRO A 274 -17.79 -15.90 1.79
CA PRO A 274 -18.49 -16.79 0.86
C PRO A 274 -20.03 -16.60 0.84
N SER A 275 -20.59 -16.00 1.88
CA SER A 275 -22.02 -15.66 1.99
C SER A 275 -22.40 -14.35 1.28
N PHE A 276 -21.42 -13.64 0.70
CA PHE A 276 -21.69 -12.36 0.03
C PHE A 276 -22.56 -12.57 -1.20
N HIS A 277 -23.71 -11.93 -1.22
CA HIS A 277 -24.61 -11.81 -2.36
C HIS A 277 -25.18 -10.39 -2.39
N SER A 278 -25.18 -9.79 -3.56
CA SER A 278 -25.84 -8.52 -3.84
C SER A 278 -26.96 -8.76 -4.85
N VAL A 279 -28.08 -8.11 -4.68
CA VAL A 279 -29.18 -8.23 -5.65
C VAL A 279 -28.78 -7.43 -6.89
N SER A 280 -28.31 -8.13 -7.92
CA SER A 280 -28.10 -7.53 -9.24
C SER A 280 -29.34 -7.72 -10.10
N GLY A 281 -29.82 -6.66 -10.69
CA GLY A 281 -30.92 -6.72 -11.69
C GLY A 281 -30.44 -6.95 -13.12
N LYS A 282 -29.13 -7.17 -13.33
CA LYS A 282 -28.52 -7.35 -14.65
C LYS A 282 -28.45 -8.83 -15.03
N ALA A 283 -28.70 -9.14 -16.29
CA ALA A 283 -28.35 -10.43 -16.88
C ALA A 283 -26.87 -10.38 -17.30
N TYR A 284 -26.09 -11.35 -16.88
CA TYR A 284 -24.68 -11.48 -17.22
C TYR A 284 -24.44 -12.63 -18.17
N HIS A 285 -23.46 -12.46 -19.05
CA HIS A 285 -22.94 -13.47 -19.95
C HIS A 285 -21.60 -13.95 -19.40
N SER A 286 -21.54 -15.18 -18.92
CA SER A 286 -20.32 -15.75 -18.34
C SER A 286 -19.83 -16.96 -19.13
N ALA A 287 -18.52 -17.18 -19.08
CA ALA A 287 -17.90 -18.40 -19.56
C ALA A 287 -17.00 -19.02 -18.48
N ILE A 288 -16.77 -20.30 -18.60
CA ILE A 288 -15.83 -21.04 -17.76
C ILE A 288 -14.83 -21.76 -18.65
N HIS A 289 -13.56 -21.43 -18.50
CA HIS A 289 -12.45 -22.15 -19.09
C HIS A 289 -11.95 -23.21 -18.10
N VAL A 290 -11.87 -24.47 -18.54
CA VAL A 290 -11.29 -25.58 -17.78
C VAL A 290 -10.20 -26.24 -18.60
N HIS A 291 -8.97 -26.21 -18.10
CA HIS A 291 -7.87 -26.97 -18.68
C HIS A 291 -7.85 -28.39 -18.12
N ILE A 292 -7.98 -29.38 -19.00
CA ILE A 292 -8.09 -30.79 -18.62
C ILE A 292 -6.72 -31.47 -18.73
N SER A 293 -6.20 -31.95 -17.61
CA SER A 293 -5.04 -32.84 -17.48
C SER A 293 -5.38 -34.18 -16.83
N ASP A 294 -6.48 -34.21 -16.03
CA ASP A 294 -7.02 -35.43 -15.40
C ASP A 294 -8.53 -35.49 -15.56
N LEU A 295 -9.02 -36.54 -16.19
CA LEU A 295 -10.45 -36.73 -16.47
C LEU A 295 -11.27 -37.09 -15.22
N GLU A 296 -10.68 -37.78 -14.23
CA GLU A 296 -11.38 -38.14 -13.01
C GLU A 296 -11.82 -36.88 -12.22
N ARG A 297 -10.99 -35.87 -12.27
CA ARG A 297 -11.23 -34.58 -11.58
C ARG A 297 -12.26 -33.69 -12.29
N LEU A 298 -12.61 -33.98 -13.55
CA LEU A 298 -13.58 -33.19 -14.31
C LEU A 298 -14.99 -33.25 -13.70
N LYS A 299 -15.30 -34.31 -12.96
CA LYS A 299 -16.59 -34.51 -12.32
C LYS A 299 -17.01 -33.36 -11.40
N VAL A 300 -16.06 -32.73 -10.72
CA VAL A 300 -16.31 -31.57 -9.85
C VAL A 300 -17.01 -30.43 -10.59
N PHE A 301 -16.70 -30.24 -11.86
CA PHE A 301 -17.28 -29.17 -12.68
C PHE A 301 -18.64 -29.60 -13.30
N SER A 302 -18.84 -30.89 -13.61
CA SER A 302 -20.09 -31.38 -14.17
C SER A 302 -21.21 -31.47 -13.14
N ASP A 303 -20.89 -31.64 -11.87
CA ASP A 303 -21.86 -31.71 -10.78
C ASP A 303 -22.50 -30.34 -10.47
N LYS A 304 -21.86 -29.24 -10.87
CA LYS A 304 -22.38 -27.88 -10.74
C LYS A 304 -23.12 -27.47 -12.02
N LYS A 305 -24.43 -27.27 -11.92
CA LYS A 305 -25.28 -26.83 -13.04
C LYS A 305 -25.24 -25.28 -13.14
N LEU A 306 -24.18 -24.74 -13.75
CA LEU A 306 -24.04 -23.32 -13.98
C LEU A 306 -24.67 -22.90 -15.31
N SER A 307 -24.94 -21.58 -15.45
CA SER A 307 -25.48 -21.01 -16.67
C SER A 307 -24.40 -20.68 -17.70
N ALA A 308 -23.13 -20.65 -17.30
CA ALA A 308 -21.96 -20.33 -18.13
C ALA A 308 -21.80 -21.28 -19.33
N PHE A 309 -21.16 -20.74 -20.37
CA PHE A 309 -20.64 -21.53 -21.48
C PHE A 309 -19.25 -22.05 -21.15
N TYR A 310 -18.99 -23.35 -21.41
CA TYR A 310 -17.71 -23.97 -21.08
C TYR A 310 -16.77 -24.03 -22.26
N TYR A 311 -15.50 -23.60 -22.04
CA TYR A 311 -14.37 -23.84 -22.94
C TYR A 311 -13.43 -24.84 -22.30
N PHE A 312 -13.24 -25.98 -22.97
CA PHE A 312 -12.33 -27.03 -22.53
C PHE A 312 -11.06 -27.01 -23.38
N THR A 313 -9.90 -27.01 -22.75
CA THR A 313 -8.60 -27.23 -23.36
C THR A 313 -7.94 -28.48 -22.80
N LEU A 314 -6.97 -29.04 -23.49
CA LEU A 314 -6.38 -30.32 -23.19
C LEU A 314 -4.87 -30.24 -22.98
N SER A 315 -4.37 -30.99 -21.99
CA SER A 315 -2.96 -31.33 -21.91
C SER A 315 -2.54 -32.25 -23.07
N SER A 316 -1.26 -32.19 -23.45
CA SER A 316 -0.70 -32.92 -24.60
C SER A 316 -0.79 -34.43 -24.46
N HIS A 317 -0.79 -34.96 -23.24
CA HIS A 317 -0.81 -36.41 -22.97
C HIS A 317 -2.20 -37.06 -23.07
N LEU A 318 -3.29 -36.30 -23.13
CA LEU A 318 -4.64 -36.84 -23.17
C LEU A 318 -5.09 -37.21 -24.59
N ASP A 319 -5.85 -38.31 -24.74
CA ASP A 319 -6.52 -38.66 -26.00
C ASP A 319 -7.79 -37.80 -26.17
N LYS A 320 -7.85 -37.06 -27.29
CA LYS A 320 -8.94 -36.14 -27.58
C LYS A 320 -10.29 -36.86 -27.66
N ASN A 321 -10.35 -38.05 -28.25
CA ASN A 321 -11.61 -38.77 -28.45
C ASN A 321 -12.18 -39.27 -27.11
N ILE A 322 -11.28 -39.68 -26.20
CA ILE A 322 -11.70 -40.10 -24.83
C ILE A 322 -12.27 -38.90 -24.09
N VAL A 323 -11.59 -37.76 -24.17
CA VAL A 323 -12.05 -36.52 -23.53
C VAL A 323 -13.40 -36.08 -24.10
N GLU A 324 -13.53 -36.03 -25.43
CA GLU A 324 -14.76 -35.60 -26.09
C GLU A 324 -15.96 -36.50 -25.70
N ASN A 325 -15.75 -37.80 -25.66
CA ASN A 325 -16.78 -38.75 -25.20
C ASN A 325 -17.14 -38.51 -23.72
N THR A 326 -16.16 -38.23 -22.88
CA THR A 326 -16.40 -37.92 -21.46
C THR A 326 -17.20 -36.62 -21.30
N LEU A 327 -16.85 -35.59 -22.05
CA LEU A 327 -17.57 -34.32 -22.03
C LEU A 327 -19.02 -34.47 -22.51
N LEU A 328 -19.25 -35.20 -23.62
CA LEU A 328 -20.60 -35.46 -24.15
C LEU A 328 -21.49 -36.23 -23.19
N ASN A 329 -20.89 -37.03 -22.28
CA ASN A 329 -21.63 -37.74 -21.24
C ASN A 329 -21.89 -36.90 -19.99
N SER A 330 -21.14 -35.80 -19.79
CA SER A 330 -21.15 -35.01 -18.56
C SER A 330 -21.75 -33.61 -18.73
N PHE A 331 -21.75 -33.08 -19.95
CA PHE A 331 -22.19 -31.71 -20.26
C PHE A 331 -23.15 -31.72 -21.48
N ASP A 332 -24.07 -30.77 -21.51
CA ASP A 332 -24.94 -30.57 -22.67
C ASP A 332 -24.13 -30.11 -23.88
N LYS A 333 -24.30 -30.74 -25.03
CA LYS A 333 -23.49 -30.50 -26.23
C LYS A 333 -23.47 -29.04 -26.69
N ASP A 334 -24.55 -28.32 -26.48
CA ASP A 334 -24.69 -26.91 -26.89
C ASP A 334 -24.14 -25.92 -25.86
N ARG A 335 -23.56 -26.42 -24.77
CA ARG A 335 -23.08 -25.63 -23.65
C ARG A 335 -21.55 -25.65 -23.50
N PHE A 336 -20.85 -26.33 -24.40
CA PHE A 336 -19.41 -26.35 -24.35
C PHE A 336 -18.75 -26.40 -25.73
N GLN A 337 -17.48 -25.95 -25.74
CA GLN A 337 -16.57 -26.11 -26.86
C GLN A 337 -15.29 -26.80 -26.38
N LEU A 338 -14.90 -27.88 -27.08
CA LEU A 338 -13.58 -28.49 -26.89
C LEU A 338 -12.60 -27.94 -27.90
N VAL A 339 -11.56 -27.25 -27.41
CA VAL A 339 -10.50 -26.63 -28.22
C VAL A 339 -9.52 -27.71 -28.66
N SER A 340 -9.22 -27.76 -29.95
CA SER A 340 -8.36 -28.80 -30.51
C SER A 340 -6.89 -28.64 -30.24
N GLN A 341 -6.44 -27.39 -29.98
CA GLN A 341 -5.05 -27.08 -29.61
C GLN A 341 -4.75 -27.65 -28.23
N ARG A 342 -3.54 -28.14 -28.05
CA ARG A 342 -3.04 -28.74 -26.81
C ARG A 342 -2.10 -27.81 -26.10
N PHE A 343 -2.10 -27.88 -24.77
CA PHE A 343 -1.26 -27.05 -23.92
C PHE A 343 -0.70 -27.90 -22.77
N ASP A 344 0.51 -27.59 -22.35
CA ASP A 344 1.15 -28.20 -21.17
C ASP A 344 1.13 -27.25 -19.96
N ASN A 345 0.51 -26.08 -20.11
CA ASN A 345 0.37 -25.07 -19.07
C ASN A 345 -1.05 -24.48 -19.20
N HIS A 346 -1.80 -24.52 -18.11
CA HIS A 346 -3.20 -24.08 -18.10
C HIS A 346 -3.35 -22.56 -18.30
N TYR A 347 -2.37 -21.74 -17.87
CA TYR A 347 -2.39 -20.29 -18.10
C TYR A 347 -2.17 -19.96 -19.57
N HIS A 348 -1.25 -20.67 -20.25
CA HIS A 348 -1.05 -20.51 -21.70
C HIS A 348 -2.32 -20.87 -22.49
N ALA A 349 -3.05 -21.88 -22.02
CA ALA A 349 -4.34 -22.24 -22.59
C ALA A 349 -5.37 -21.09 -22.41
N LEU A 350 -5.46 -20.50 -21.23
CA LEU A 350 -6.30 -19.34 -20.96
C LEU A 350 -5.95 -18.16 -21.86
N VAL A 351 -4.66 -17.80 -21.93
CA VAL A 351 -4.16 -16.67 -22.74
C VAL A 351 -4.43 -16.87 -24.22
N SER A 352 -4.34 -18.11 -24.72
CA SER A 352 -4.64 -18.42 -26.13
C SER A 352 -6.10 -18.10 -26.49
N LEU A 353 -7.02 -18.36 -25.56
CA LEU A 353 -8.47 -18.18 -25.72
C LEU A 353 -8.94 -16.75 -25.38
N ALA A 354 -8.08 -15.89 -24.88
CA ALA A 354 -8.48 -14.58 -24.35
C ALA A 354 -9.34 -13.75 -25.32
N SER A 355 -9.10 -13.85 -26.64
CA SER A 355 -9.92 -13.13 -27.65
C SER A 355 -11.35 -13.64 -27.75
N GLN A 356 -11.59 -14.94 -27.56
CA GLN A 356 -12.93 -15.53 -27.54
C GLN A 356 -13.60 -15.28 -26.19
N LEU A 357 -12.83 -15.36 -25.12
CA LEU A 357 -13.31 -15.18 -23.75
C LEU A 357 -13.68 -13.73 -23.45
N SER A 358 -13.07 -12.75 -24.13
CA SER A 358 -13.42 -11.31 -23.97
C SER A 358 -14.80 -10.93 -24.54
N GLU A 359 -15.52 -11.86 -25.18
CA GLU A 359 -16.92 -11.66 -25.57
C GLU A 359 -17.89 -11.75 -24.37
N TYR A 360 -17.43 -12.32 -23.24
CA TYR A 360 -18.20 -12.50 -22.03
C TYR A 360 -17.92 -11.38 -21.02
N ASP A 361 -18.89 -11.11 -20.15
CA ASP A 361 -18.77 -10.09 -19.11
C ASP A 361 -17.69 -10.47 -18.07
N PHE A 362 -17.64 -11.77 -17.72
CA PHE A 362 -16.58 -12.34 -16.87
C PHE A 362 -16.36 -13.83 -17.17
N VAL A 363 -15.17 -14.29 -16.86
CA VAL A 363 -14.69 -15.63 -17.19
C VAL A 363 -14.04 -16.28 -15.98
N GLY A 364 -14.52 -17.48 -15.61
CA GLY A 364 -13.86 -18.36 -14.66
C GLY A 364 -12.75 -19.16 -15.32
N HIS A 365 -11.61 -19.27 -14.68
CA HIS A 365 -10.50 -20.11 -15.10
C HIS A 365 -10.18 -21.15 -14.04
N PHE A 366 -10.15 -22.40 -14.47
CA PHE A 366 -9.91 -23.59 -13.63
C PHE A 366 -9.09 -24.63 -14.40
N HIS A 367 -8.55 -25.60 -13.68
CA HIS A 367 -7.82 -26.73 -14.27
C HIS A 367 -7.99 -28.01 -13.45
N THR A 368 -7.63 -29.14 -14.03
CA THR A 368 -7.67 -30.45 -13.37
C THR A 368 -6.27 -30.99 -13.06
N GLU A 369 -5.22 -30.17 -13.16
CA GLU A 369 -3.85 -30.53 -12.83
C GLU A 369 -3.69 -30.89 -11.35
N ASP A 370 -2.66 -31.66 -11.04
CA ASP A 370 -2.27 -31.98 -9.66
C ASP A 370 -1.77 -30.71 -8.96
N PHE A 371 -2.21 -30.47 -7.74
CA PHE A 371 -1.77 -29.31 -6.97
C PHE A 371 -0.41 -29.54 -6.28
N GLY A 372 0.21 -30.72 -6.45
CA GLY A 372 1.51 -31.03 -5.86
C GLY A 372 1.50 -31.26 -4.35
N ASN A 373 0.33 -31.47 -3.76
CA ASN A 373 0.18 -31.63 -2.32
C ASN A 373 0.63 -33.01 -1.83
N GLU A 374 0.86 -33.15 -0.53
CA GLU A 374 1.33 -34.38 0.17
C GLU A 374 0.39 -35.59 0.09
N GLY A 375 -0.64 -35.57 -0.76
CA GLY A 375 -1.49 -36.72 -1.00
C GLY A 375 -2.77 -36.44 -1.78
N LYS A 376 -3.18 -37.41 -2.56
CA LYS A 376 -4.37 -37.35 -3.44
C LYS A 376 -5.64 -36.87 -2.72
N LEU A 377 -5.87 -37.27 -1.47
CA LEU A 377 -7.03 -36.84 -0.68
C LEU A 377 -7.03 -35.37 -0.30
N VAL A 378 -5.87 -34.84 0.02
CA VAL A 378 -5.71 -33.40 0.34
C VAL A 378 -5.94 -32.58 -0.92
N ASP A 379 -5.41 -33.03 -2.04
CA ASP A 379 -5.58 -32.38 -3.33
C ASP A 379 -7.06 -32.34 -3.75
N GLU A 380 -7.77 -33.46 -3.61
CA GLU A 380 -9.20 -33.52 -3.92
C GLU A 380 -10.05 -32.66 -2.98
N ALA A 381 -9.76 -32.67 -1.68
CA ALA A 381 -10.45 -31.82 -0.71
C ALA A 381 -10.23 -30.33 -1.00
N THR A 382 -9.00 -29.95 -1.38
CA THR A 382 -8.65 -28.60 -1.78
C THR A 382 -9.42 -28.16 -3.01
N ARG A 383 -9.48 -29.01 -4.02
CA ARG A 383 -10.21 -28.75 -5.27
C ARG A 383 -11.70 -28.57 -5.02
N LEU A 384 -12.31 -29.42 -4.22
CA LEU A 384 -13.72 -29.31 -3.84
C LEU A 384 -13.99 -27.97 -3.13
N ALA A 385 -13.13 -27.59 -2.19
CA ALA A 385 -13.27 -26.32 -1.48
C ALA A 385 -13.12 -25.11 -2.41
N LEU A 386 -12.16 -25.11 -3.35
CA LEU A 386 -12.03 -24.07 -4.37
C LEU A 386 -13.27 -23.95 -5.25
N VAL A 387 -13.79 -25.09 -5.71
CA VAL A 387 -14.98 -25.12 -6.53
C VAL A 387 -16.19 -24.60 -5.75
N ASP A 388 -16.35 -24.96 -4.48
CA ASP A 388 -17.45 -24.46 -3.65
C ASP A 388 -17.37 -22.95 -3.42
N MET A 389 -16.17 -22.39 -3.33
CA MET A 389 -15.97 -20.96 -3.15
C MET A 389 -16.07 -20.17 -4.46
N LEU A 390 -15.58 -20.71 -5.57
CA LEU A 390 -15.43 -19.96 -6.83
C LEU A 390 -16.50 -20.31 -7.88
N LEU A 391 -17.00 -21.53 -7.95
CA LEU A 391 -18.04 -21.91 -8.92
C LEU A 391 -19.45 -21.53 -8.42
N ASP A 392 -19.64 -20.24 -8.20
CA ASP A 392 -20.91 -19.62 -7.87
C ASP A 392 -21.05 -18.34 -8.71
N GLU A 393 -21.69 -18.46 -9.86
CA GLU A 393 -21.85 -17.37 -10.83
C GLU A 393 -22.62 -16.17 -10.24
N GLU A 394 -23.63 -16.41 -9.40
CA GLU A 394 -24.43 -15.34 -8.80
C GLU A 394 -23.58 -14.51 -7.82
N ARG A 395 -22.75 -15.18 -7.03
CA ARG A 395 -21.81 -14.51 -6.13
C ARG A 395 -20.79 -13.69 -6.90
N VAL A 396 -20.17 -14.30 -7.92
CA VAL A 396 -19.15 -13.62 -8.73
C VAL A 396 -19.75 -12.44 -9.48
N ALA A 397 -20.92 -12.59 -10.07
CA ALA A 397 -21.66 -11.49 -10.68
C ALA A 397 -21.95 -10.37 -9.68
N SER A 398 -22.37 -10.74 -8.45
CA SER A 398 -22.60 -9.79 -7.36
C SER A 398 -21.32 -9.02 -6.97
N ILE A 399 -20.17 -9.67 -6.99
CA ILE A 399 -18.88 -9.02 -6.70
C ILE A 399 -18.54 -8.00 -7.79
N PHE A 400 -18.59 -8.38 -9.07
CA PHE A 400 -18.28 -7.49 -10.17
C PHE A 400 -19.28 -6.33 -10.31
N ASP A 401 -20.55 -6.56 -9.96
CA ASP A 401 -21.57 -5.51 -9.99
C ASP A 401 -21.41 -4.51 -8.83
N HIS A 402 -21.06 -5.01 -7.65
CA HIS A 402 -20.88 -4.18 -6.45
C HIS A 402 -19.55 -3.41 -6.46
N PHE A 403 -18.52 -3.97 -7.09
CA PHE A 403 -17.17 -3.42 -7.18
C PHE A 403 -16.73 -3.30 -8.66
N PRO A 404 -17.19 -2.29 -9.38
CA PRO A 404 -16.95 -2.17 -10.83
C PRO A 404 -15.46 -1.99 -11.19
N GLU A 405 -14.61 -1.60 -10.23
CA GLU A 405 -13.16 -1.50 -10.38
C GLU A 405 -12.44 -2.85 -10.33
N VAL A 406 -13.13 -3.91 -9.90
CA VAL A 406 -12.55 -5.24 -9.74
C VAL A 406 -12.50 -5.96 -11.08
N GLY A 407 -11.34 -6.49 -11.41
CA GLY A 407 -11.15 -7.32 -12.59
C GLY A 407 -10.62 -8.71 -12.30
N LEU A 408 -10.26 -9.00 -11.04
CA LEU A 408 -9.69 -10.28 -10.62
C LEU A 408 -10.35 -10.73 -9.31
N VAL A 409 -10.92 -11.95 -9.31
CA VAL A 409 -11.48 -12.58 -8.10
C VAL A 409 -10.88 -13.98 -7.97
N PHE A 410 -10.36 -14.29 -6.80
CA PHE A 410 -9.82 -15.61 -6.48
C PHE A 410 -10.16 -15.99 -5.04
N ALA A 411 -9.90 -17.23 -4.64
CA ALA A 411 -10.20 -17.71 -3.30
C ALA A 411 -8.94 -17.94 -2.49
N ASP A 412 -9.06 -17.71 -1.19
CA ASP A 412 -8.13 -18.22 -0.19
C ASP A 412 -8.79 -19.33 0.60
N LEU A 413 -8.19 -20.49 0.59
CA LEU A 413 -8.69 -21.67 1.30
C LEU A 413 -8.24 -21.74 2.76
N SER A 414 -7.76 -20.68 3.31
CA SER A 414 -7.52 -20.39 4.72
C SER A 414 -7.01 -21.50 5.64
N LYS A 415 -6.54 -22.63 5.16
CA LYS A 415 -6.01 -23.69 6.02
C LYS A 415 -4.57 -24.03 5.68
N GLU A 416 -3.70 -23.47 6.49
CA GLU A 416 -2.41 -23.99 6.98
C GLU A 416 -1.42 -24.64 5.99
N LEU A 417 -1.80 -25.03 4.78
CA LEU A 417 -0.99 -25.93 3.97
C LEU A 417 -0.32 -25.28 2.75
N TYR A 418 -0.73 -24.06 2.33
CA TYR A 418 -0.44 -23.65 0.96
C TYR A 418 0.37 -22.38 0.78
N TRP A 419 0.47 -21.55 1.79
CA TRP A 419 1.20 -20.29 1.67
C TRP A 419 2.71 -20.46 1.79
N THR A 420 3.15 -21.53 2.46
CA THR A 420 4.56 -21.78 2.72
C THR A 420 5.36 -22.11 1.47
N ASP A 421 4.77 -22.81 0.51
CA ASP A 421 5.51 -23.27 -0.66
C ASP A 421 5.46 -22.29 -1.84
N ALA A 422 4.37 -21.54 -1.96
CA ALA A 422 4.11 -20.72 -3.13
C ALA A 422 4.95 -19.42 -3.22
N ILE A 423 5.19 -18.74 -2.09
CA ILE A 423 6.02 -17.51 -2.10
C ILE A 423 7.51 -17.84 -2.11
N GLY A 424 7.89 -19.00 -1.57
CA GLY A 424 9.26 -19.50 -1.61
C GLY A 424 9.72 -20.00 -2.98
N ALA A 425 8.78 -20.23 -3.91
CA ALA A 425 9.06 -20.77 -5.23
C ALA A 425 9.71 -19.74 -6.18
N LEU A 426 9.45 -18.43 -5.98
CA LEU A 426 10.08 -17.42 -6.82
C LEU A 426 11.56 -17.27 -6.47
N ASN A 427 12.43 -17.67 -7.37
CA ASN A 427 13.84 -17.38 -7.25
C ASN A 427 14.13 -15.89 -7.48
N GLN A 428 15.34 -15.45 -7.14
CA GLN A 428 15.73 -14.05 -7.23
C GLN A 428 15.60 -13.50 -8.67
N GLU A 429 15.87 -14.32 -9.68
CA GLU A 429 15.78 -13.95 -11.09
C GLU A 429 14.32 -13.74 -11.52
N GLN A 430 13.40 -14.62 -11.11
CA GLN A 430 11.98 -14.50 -11.40
C GLN A 430 11.38 -13.27 -10.69
N THR A 431 11.78 -13.03 -9.46
CA THR A 431 11.36 -11.83 -8.71
C THR A 431 11.82 -10.56 -9.41
N VAL A 432 13.06 -10.52 -9.89
CA VAL A 432 13.60 -9.40 -10.67
C VAL A 432 12.82 -9.22 -11.97
N LYS A 433 12.58 -10.28 -12.75
CA LYS A 433 11.77 -10.18 -13.98
C LYS A 433 10.37 -9.63 -13.75
N LEU A 434 9.72 -9.99 -12.64
CA LEU A 434 8.40 -9.46 -12.29
C LEU A 434 8.42 -8.00 -11.81
N THR A 435 9.58 -7.51 -11.38
CA THR A 435 9.72 -6.16 -10.79
C THR A 435 10.42 -5.16 -11.71
N ASP A 436 11.10 -5.61 -12.79
CA ASP A 436 12.24 -4.88 -13.38
C ASP A 436 11.97 -4.11 -14.69
N GLU A 437 10.77 -3.85 -15.12
CA GLU A 437 10.55 -3.09 -16.38
C GLU A 437 10.22 -1.59 -16.16
N GLY A 438 10.99 -0.91 -15.33
CA GLY A 438 10.82 0.55 -15.11
C GLY A 438 9.53 0.92 -14.38
N GLN A 439 8.90 -0.04 -13.76
CA GLN A 439 7.65 0.08 -13.01
C GLN A 439 7.90 0.05 -11.51
N LYS A 440 6.92 0.49 -10.74
CA LYS A 440 6.96 0.48 -9.27
C LYS A 440 7.38 -0.89 -8.75
N VAL A 441 8.40 -0.92 -7.89
CA VAL A 441 8.80 -2.15 -7.21
C VAL A 441 7.69 -2.55 -6.25
N ILE A 442 7.06 -3.68 -6.52
CA ILE A 442 6.12 -4.28 -5.58
C ILE A 442 6.94 -5.05 -4.53
N ASN A 443 6.84 -4.67 -3.27
CA ASN A 443 7.53 -5.37 -2.20
C ASN A 443 6.94 -6.76 -1.93
N HIS A 444 5.67 -6.97 -2.30
CA HIS A 444 4.95 -8.23 -2.12
C HIS A 444 4.09 -8.52 -3.33
N LEU A 445 4.11 -9.76 -3.78
CA LEU A 445 3.28 -10.28 -4.86
C LEU A 445 2.26 -11.24 -4.24
N LEU A 446 0.99 -11.05 -4.54
CA LEU A 446 -0.02 -12.02 -4.17
C LEU A 446 -0.03 -13.19 -5.15
N HIS A 447 -0.02 -14.38 -4.61
CA HIS A 447 -0.15 -15.62 -5.35
C HIS A 447 -1.63 -15.96 -5.55
N ILE A 448 -2.05 -16.20 -6.79
CA ILE A 448 -3.39 -16.70 -7.07
C ILE A 448 -3.36 -18.19 -6.79
N PHE A 449 -3.99 -18.59 -5.68
CA PHE A 449 -3.97 -19.96 -5.21
C PHE A 449 -4.45 -20.94 -6.29
N GLN A 450 -3.58 -21.88 -6.62
CA GLN A 450 -3.83 -22.93 -7.61
C GLN A 450 -4.39 -22.42 -8.94
N GLY A 451 -4.02 -21.20 -9.36
CA GLY A 451 -4.42 -20.65 -10.65
C GLY A 451 -5.92 -20.47 -10.89
N SER A 452 -6.76 -20.81 -9.91
CA SER A 452 -8.22 -20.74 -10.05
C SER A 452 -8.72 -19.33 -9.75
N MET A 453 -9.40 -18.71 -10.72
CA MET A 453 -9.77 -17.29 -10.64
C MET A 453 -10.94 -16.95 -11.56
N TRP A 454 -11.53 -15.79 -11.31
CA TRP A 454 -12.44 -15.14 -12.25
C TRP A 454 -11.84 -13.82 -12.74
N LEU A 455 -12.01 -13.56 -14.02
CA LEU A 455 -11.49 -12.39 -14.72
C LEU A 455 -12.65 -11.61 -15.34
N SER A 456 -12.66 -10.30 -15.17
CA SER A 456 -13.59 -9.43 -15.90
C SER A 456 -13.19 -9.29 -17.37
N LYS A 457 -14.13 -8.85 -18.20
CA LYS A 457 -13.86 -8.47 -19.59
C LYS A 457 -12.74 -7.44 -19.68
N ASP A 458 -12.78 -6.42 -18.82
CA ASP A 458 -11.76 -5.37 -18.73
C ASP A 458 -10.36 -5.93 -18.46
N PHE A 459 -10.24 -6.94 -17.60
CA PHE A 459 -8.97 -7.62 -17.34
C PHE A 459 -8.45 -8.30 -18.61
N LEU A 460 -9.30 -9.04 -19.30
CA LEU A 460 -8.92 -9.73 -20.55
C LEU A 460 -8.47 -8.74 -21.62
N GLU A 461 -9.20 -7.65 -21.81
CA GLU A 461 -8.92 -6.65 -22.85
C GLU A 461 -7.70 -5.77 -22.53
N LYS A 462 -7.64 -5.22 -21.32
CA LYS A 462 -6.61 -4.23 -20.93
C LYS A 462 -5.27 -4.87 -20.55
N ILE A 463 -5.26 -6.15 -20.18
CA ILE A 463 -4.07 -6.85 -19.71
C ILE A 463 -3.66 -7.95 -20.68
N ILE A 464 -4.48 -9.02 -20.82
CA ILE A 464 -4.05 -10.21 -21.57
C ILE A 464 -3.97 -9.92 -23.06
N LEU A 465 -5.00 -9.30 -23.65
CA LEU A 465 -5.03 -9.02 -25.09
C LEU A 465 -4.04 -7.92 -25.51
N LYS A 466 -3.70 -7.04 -24.60
CA LYS A 466 -2.72 -5.97 -24.84
C LYS A 466 -1.31 -6.50 -25.00
N ASP A 467 -0.93 -7.54 -24.26
CA ASP A 467 0.41 -8.10 -24.26
C ASP A 467 0.39 -9.62 -23.97
N LYS A 468 -0.17 -10.39 -24.92
CA LYS A 468 -0.21 -11.85 -24.81
C LYS A 468 1.18 -12.48 -24.68
N GLN A 469 2.20 -11.89 -25.34
CA GLN A 469 3.53 -12.47 -25.38
C GLN A 469 4.16 -12.52 -24.00
N ALA A 470 3.97 -11.49 -23.19
CA ALA A 470 4.49 -11.44 -21.82
C ALA A 470 4.05 -12.66 -20.98
N PHE A 471 2.86 -13.21 -21.23
CA PHE A 471 2.38 -14.39 -20.50
C PHE A 471 3.02 -15.71 -20.96
N TYR A 472 3.57 -15.76 -22.19
CA TYR A 472 4.26 -16.96 -22.67
C TYR A 472 5.73 -17.03 -22.29
N ASP A 473 6.28 -15.92 -21.78
CA ASP A 473 7.70 -15.82 -21.42
C ASP A 473 8.00 -16.31 -19.99
N PHE A 474 6.96 -16.67 -19.22
CA PHE A 474 7.07 -17.12 -17.83
C PHE A 474 6.61 -18.55 -17.62
N ASP A 475 7.19 -19.22 -16.63
CA ASP A 475 6.74 -20.51 -16.14
C ASP A 475 5.44 -20.40 -15.34
N GLU A 476 4.83 -21.52 -15.05
CA GLU A 476 3.52 -21.63 -14.39
C GLU A 476 3.55 -21.01 -12.98
N ASP A 477 4.59 -21.28 -12.21
CA ASP A 477 4.72 -20.74 -10.85
C ASP A 477 4.78 -19.22 -10.86
N THR A 478 5.50 -18.64 -11.82
CA THR A 478 5.60 -17.18 -11.98
C THR A 478 4.31 -16.56 -12.50
N LEU A 479 3.58 -17.26 -13.38
CA LEU A 479 2.32 -16.76 -13.96
C LEU A 479 1.25 -16.50 -12.90
N SER A 480 1.18 -17.30 -11.86
CA SER A 480 0.24 -17.09 -10.75
C SER A 480 0.40 -15.74 -10.03
N TYR A 481 1.61 -15.18 -10.05
CA TYR A 481 1.90 -13.84 -9.55
C TYR A 481 1.72 -12.76 -10.62
N LEU A 482 1.99 -13.10 -11.88
CA LEU A 482 1.97 -12.14 -12.98
C LEU A 482 0.56 -11.56 -13.19
N PHE A 483 -0.50 -12.35 -13.04
CA PHE A 483 -1.87 -11.87 -13.16
C PHE A 483 -2.16 -10.76 -12.14
N TYR A 484 -1.79 -10.97 -10.90
CA TYR A 484 -1.90 -9.95 -9.86
C TYR A 484 -1.04 -8.73 -10.18
N ARG A 485 0.22 -8.94 -10.57
CA ARG A 485 1.15 -7.86 -10.92
C ARG A 485 0.62 -6.98 -12.03
N LYS A 486 0.17 -7.57 -13.12
CA LYS A 486 -0.38 -6.83 -14.28
C LYS A 486 -1.67 -6.08 -13.93
N ALA A 487 -2.54 -6.64 -13.10
CA ALA A 487 -3.73 -5.94 -12.59
C ALA A 487 -3.33 -4.68 -11.81
N TRP A 488 -2.39 -4.83 -10.89
CA TRP A 488 -1.89 -3.74 -10.06
C TRP A 488 -1.26 -2.62 -10.90
N ASP A 489 -0.46 -2.95 -11.92
CA ASP A 489 0.21 -2.00 -12.80
C ASP A 489 -0.77 -1.07 -13.55
N VAL A 490 -1.94 -1.57 -13.90
CA VAL A 490 -2.96 -0.81 -14.64
C VAL A 490 -4.11 -0.30 -13.76
N GLY A 491 -4.01 -0.51 -12.44
CA GLY A 491 -5.01 -0.05 -11.48
C GLY A 491 -6.32 -0.85 -11.49
N ILE A 492 -6.31 -2.09 -12.01
CA ILE A 492 -7.44 -3.01 -11.89
C ILE A 492 -7.40 -3.64 -10.49
N ASP A 493 -8.51 -3.55 -9.78
CA ASP A 493 -8.62 -4.06 -8.42
C ASP A 493 -8.95 -5.56 -8.37
N TYR A 494 -8.83 -6.15 -7.19
CA TYR A 494 -9.08 -7.57 -6.96
C TYR A 494 -9.92 -7.80 -5.70
N ARG A 495 -10.52 -9.01 -5.60
CA ARG A 495 -11.17 -9.48 -4.38
C ARG A 495 -10.77 -10.93 -4.08
N ILE A 496 -10.70 -11.24 -2.81
CA ILE A 496 -10.36 -12.56 -2.29
C ILE A 496 -11.59 -13.13 -1.57
N ILE A 497 -12.10 -14.26 -2.01
CA ILE A 497 -13.15 -14.96 -1.29
C ILE A 497 -12.51 -15.80 -0.19
N SER A 498 -12.81 -15.47 1.06
CA SER A 498 -12.30 -16.21 2.23
C SER A 498 -13.33 -16.23 3.35
N SER A 499 -13.41 -17.34 4.06
CA SER A 499 -14.29 -17.50 5.23
C SER A 499 -13.75 -16.81 6.50
N GLU A 500 -12.46 -16.42 6.51
CA GLU A 500 -11.76 -15.98 7.71
C GLU A 500 -10.96 -14.70 7.45
N LYS A 501 -11.62 -13.54 7.47
CA LYS A 501 -11.00 -12.24 7.17
C LYS A 501 -9.69 -11.95 7.93
N ILE A 502 -9.76 -11.99 9.26
CA ILE A 502 -8.63 -11.59 10.11
C ILE A 502 -7.51 -12.65 10.07
N SER A 503 -7.87 -13.92 10.08
CA SER A 503 -6.88 -14.99 10.08
C SER A 503 -6.12 -15.11 8.75
N PHE A 504 -6.70 -14.68 7.62
CA PHE A 504 -5.98 -14.60 6.37
C PHE A 504 -4.81 -13.61 6.46
N ALA A 505 -5.06 -12.38 6.84
CA ALA A 505 -4.03 -11.34 6.91
C ALA A 505 -2.96 -11.66 7.97
N GLU A 506 -3.36 -12.22 9.11
CA GLU A 506 -2.41 -12.64 10.17
C GLU A 506 -1.51 -13.79 9.69
N ARG A 507 -2.06 -14.77 8.97
CA ARG A 507 -1.29 -15.90 8.43
C ARG A 507 -0.37 -15.47 7.30
N TYR A 508 -0.86 -14.64 6.39
CA TYR A 508 -0.04 -14.07 5.34
C TYR A 508 1.17 -13.34 5.91
N LYS A 509 0.95 -12.57 6.97
CA LYS A 509 2.00 -11.87 7.70
C LYS A 509 3.01 -12.80 8.38
N LEU A 510 2.51 -13.82 9.08
CA LEU A 510 3.35 -14.85 9.71
C LEU A 510 4.19 -15.56 8.66
N HIS A 511 3.59 -15.89 7.53
CA HIS A 511 4.26 -16.52 6.42
C HIS A 511 5.39 -15.64 5.85
N LEU A 512 5.15 -14.35 5.59
CA LEU A 512 6.19 -13.43 5.16
C LEU A 512 7.35 -13.34 6.18
N ILE A 513 7.05 -13.40 7.47
CA ILE A 513 8.06 -13.42 8.54
C ILE A 513 8.86 -14.72 8.47
N GLU A 514 8.22 -15.87 8.31
CA GLU A 514 8.88 -17.17 8.20
C GLU A 514 9.77 -17.24 6.97
N MET A 515 9.28 -16.79 5.82
CA MET A 515 10.05 -16.71 4.58
C MET A 515 11.29 -15.82 4.70
N SER A 516 11.17 -14.68 5.38
CA SER A 516 12.32 -13.80 5.63
C SER A 516 13.38 -14.46 6.54
N GLN A 517 13.02 -15.50 7.28
CA GLN A 517 13.91 -16.25 8.17
C GLN A 517 14.52 -17.49 7.49
N VAL A 518 13.88 -18.02 6.44
CA VAL A 518 14.34 -19.23 5.73
C VAL A 518 15.46 -18.91 4.74
N ALA A 519 15.62 -17.67 4.32
CA ALA A 519 16.61 -17.26 3.32
C ALA A 519 18.09 -17.55 3.67
N GLU A 520 18.43 -17.87 4.92
CA GLU A 520 19.65 -18.59 5.32
C GLU A 520 19.44 -19.20 6.74
N PRO A 521 19.71 -20.48 6.96
CA PRO A 521 19.79 -20.99 8.32
C PRO A 521 20.95 -20.27 9.01
N LEU A 522 20.61 -19.28 9.83
CA LEU A 522 21.58 -18.61 10.68
C LEU A 522 22.27 -19.68 11.52
N THR A 523 23.49 -20.01 11.17
CA THR A 523 24.31 -20.88 12.01
C THR A 523 24.23 -20.35 13.45
N LEU A 524 24.20 -21.23 14.43
CA LEU A 524 24.20 -20.87 15.86
C LEU A 524 25.18 -19.73 16.17
N LYS A 525 26.28 -19.67 15.45
CA LYS A 525 27.30 -18.60 15.50
C LYS A 525 26.79 -17.24 15.02
N LYS A 526 25.97 -17.18 13.94
CA LYS A 526 25.35 -15.94 13.44
C LYS A 526 24.21 -15.49 14.36
N LYS A 527 23.40 -16.43 14.91
CA LYS A 527 22.35 -16.11 15.92
C LYS A 527 22.97 -15.53 17.20
N PHE A 528 24.05 -16.13 17.71
CA PHE A 528 24.79 -15.60 18.84
C PHE A 528 25.45 -14.25 18.57
N SER A 529 25.96 -14.02 17.37
CA SER A 529 26.53 -12.73 16.95
C SER A 529 25.48 -11.63 16.87
N ALA A 530 24.30 -11.93 16.31
CA ALA A 530 23.18 -10.98 16.24
C ALA A 530 22.64 -10.65 17.64
N TYR A 531 22.46 -11.68 18.49
CA TYR A 531 22.04 -11.48 19.88
C TYR A 531 23.05 -10.66 20.68
N ARG A 532 24.34 -10.94 20.50
CA ARG A 532 25.45 -10.17 21.12
C ARG A 532 25.51 -8.72 20.64
N LYS A 533 25.29 -8.47 19.32
CA LYS A 533 25.19 -7.10 18.78
C LYS A 533 23.99 -6.35 19.33
N ALA A 534 22.83 -6.97 19.41
CA ALA A 534 21.63 -6.40 20.01
C ALA A 534 21.82 -6.11 21.50
N LEU A 535 22.44 -7.01 22.24
CA LEU A 535 22.75 -6.85 23.67
C LEU A 535 23.76 -5.72 23.91
N LEU A 536 24.81 -5.64 23.10
CA LEU A 536 25.82 -4.58 23.17
C LEU A 536 25.25 -3.20 22.80
N LYS A 537 24.33 -3.15 21.82
CA LYS A 537 23.57 -1.95 21.46
C LYS A 537 22.65 -1.53 22.62
N LYS A 538 22.00 -2.49 23.27
CA LYS A 538 21.09 -2.25 24.41
C LYS A 538 21.85 -1.81 25.69
N LEU A 539 23.11 -2.20 25.82
CA LEU A 539 23.98 -1.86 26.95
C LEU A 539 24.87 -0.64 26.69
N GLY A 540 24.74 0.02 25.54
CA GLY A 540 25.53 1.22 25.19
C GLY A 540 27.04 0.98 25.01
N LEU A 541 27.47 -0.29 24.89
CA LEU A 541 28.87 -0.66 24.74
C LEU A 541 29.27 -0.71 23.26
N LYS A 542 29.80 0.40 22.72
CA LYS A 542 30.47 0.40 21.42
C LYS A 542 31.79 -0.36 21.52
N LYS A 543 32.06 -1.31 20.61
CA LYS A 543 33.42 -1.81 20.41
C LYS A 543 34.29 -0.66 19.88
N SER A 544 35.37 -0.34 20.59
CA SER A 544 36.47 0.41 19.99
C SER A 544 37.05 -0.44 18.86
N SER A 545 37.13 0.13 17.67
CA SER A 545 37.89 -0.40 16.56
C SER A 545 39.38 -0.34 16.95
N ALA A 546 39.97 -1.48 17.23
CA ALA A 546 41.40 -1.64 17.20
C ALA A 546 41.78 -2.38 15.91
N THR A 547 42.52 -1.65 15.10
CA THR A 547 43.41 -2.05 13.98
C THR A 547 43.11 -3.36 13.26
#